data_822343410a207497c9eb1fb4de60b677
#
_entry.id   822343410a207497c9eb1fb4de60b677
#
_cell.length_a   1.000
_cell.length_b   1.000
_cell.length_c   1.000
_cell.angle_alpha   90.00
_cell.angle_beta   90.00
_cell.angle_gamma   90.00
#
_symmetry.space_group_name_H-M   'P 1'
#
loop_
_entity.id
_entity.type
_entity.pdbx_description
1 polymer ?
#
loop_
_entity_poly.entity_id
_entity_poly.type
_entity_poly.pdbx_seq_one_letter_code
_entity_poly.pdbx_strand_id
1 'polypeptide(L)'
;ITDCIVSVKKNGSAVTVVPATETIVQSEDGVITNIIDRKQCQLARAPQCFRLGELHDAHHKAVEEGLGDFIDSASLMSYYGHKLYEVEGANSNIKITTPSDFYIMRAIMDAEESSQIFGL
;
A
#
# COMPACT_ATOMS: atom_id res chain seq x y z
N ILE A 1 -6.62 -9.68 -4.74
CA ILE A 1 -5.61 -10.76 -4.54
C ILE A 1 -5.26 -11.43 -5.87
N THR A 2 -6.26 -11.77 -6.68
CA THR A 2 -6.03 -12.40 -8.00
C THR A 2 -5.16 -11.53 -8.90
N ASP A 3 -5.43 -10.23 -8.97
CA ASP A 3 -4.66 -9.29 -9.79
C ASP A 3 -3.22 -9.16 -9.29
N CYS A 4 -3.02 -9.24 -7.99
CA CYS A 4 -1.68 -9.25 -7.40
C CYS A 4 -0.88 -10.49 -7.81
N ILE A 5 -1.50 -11.66 -7.82
CA ILE A 5 -0.87 -12.91 -8.25
C ILE A 5 -0.47 -12.82 -9.73
N VAL A 6 -1.35 -12.30 -10.57
CA VAL A 6 -1.07 -12.10 -12.00
C VAL A 6 0.11 -11.14 -12.19
N SER A 7 0.14 -10.03 -11.46
CA SER A 7 1.23 -9.06 -11.54
C SER A 7 2.56 -9.66 -11.07
N VAL A 8 2.58 -10.45 -10.00
CA VAL A 8 3.80 -11.11 -9.53
C VAL A 8 4.33 -12.08 -10.58
N LYS A 9 3.46 -12.89 -11.17
CA LYS A 9 3.86 -13.84 -12.23
C LYS A 9 4.44 -13.13 -13.45
N LYS A 10 3.86 -12.01 -13.83
CA LYS A 10 4.27 -11.25 -15.02
C LYS A 10 5.45 -10.31 -14.75
N ASN A 11 5.40 -9.58 -13.65
CA ASN A 11 6.31 -8.47 -13.37
C ASN A 11 7.25 -8.70 -12.18
N GLY A 12 6.97 -9.68 -11.32
CA GLY A 12 7.78 -9.99 -10.15
C GLY A 12 7.32 -9.36 -8.86
N SER A 13 6.44 -8.38 -8.90
CA SER A 13 5.90 -7.73 -7.71
C SER A 13 4.48 -7.21 -7.93
N ALA A 14 3.80 -6.95 -6.83
CA ALA A 14 2.50 -6.28 -6.84
C ALA A 14 2.33 -5.52 -5.51
N VAL A 15 2.11 -4.23 -5.61
CA VAL A 15 1.78 -3.38 -4.46
C VAL A 15 0.39 -2.82 -4.70
N THR A 16 -0.54 -3.18 -3.83
CA THR A 16 -1.89 -2.63 -3.90
C THR A 16 -1.85 -1.14 -3.58
N VAL A 17 -2.45 -0.33 -4.43
CA VAL A 17 -2.47 1.13 -4.29
C VAL A 17 -3.87 1.68 -4.49
N VAL A 18 -4.12 2.83 -3.88
CA VAL A 18 -5.30 3.66 -4.16
C VAL A 18 -4.83 5.10 -4.39
N PRO A 19 -5.52 5.87 -5.24
CA PRO A 19 -5.15 7.27 -5.48
C PRO A 19 -5.23 8.09 -4.20
N ALA A 20 -4.28 9.00 -4.01
CA ALA A 20 -4.33 9.97 -2.93
C ALA A 20 -5.45 10.98 -3.23
N THR A 21 -6.33 11.21 -2.24
CA THR A 21 -7.46 12.14 -2.36
C THR A 21 -7.21 13.48 -1.71
N GLU A 22 -6.14 13.59 -0.92
CA GLU A 22 -5.74 14.81 -0.22
C GLU A 22 -4.38 15.27 -0.70
N THR A 23 -4.11 16.56 -0.59
CA THR A 23 -2.80 17.14 -0.93
C THR A 23 -1.74 16.62 0.04
N ILE A 24 -0.66 16.08 -0.52
CA ILE A 24 0.47 15.57 0.24
C ILE A 24 1.58 16.61 0.19
N VAL A 25 2.11 16.94 1.36
CA VAL A 25 3.21 17.92 1.50
C VAL A 25 4.38 17.26 2.23
N GLN A 26 5.58 17.67 1.85
CA GLN A 26 6.78 17.39 2.64
C GLN A 26 7.02 18.58 3.55
N SER A 27 7.39 18.32 4.80
CA SER A 27 7.66 19.38 5.76
C SER A 27 8.92 19.08 6.55
N GLU A 28 9.61 20.15 6.95
CA GLU A 28 10.81 20.10 7.77
C GLU A 28 10.77 21.27 8.75
N ASP A 29 10.91 20.98 10.04
CA ASP A 29 10.90 21.97 11.12
C ASP A 29 9.71 22.94 11.08
N GLY A 30 8.52 22.42 10.76
CA GLY A 30 7.30 23.22 10.69
C GLY A 30 7.11 24.02 9.40
N VAL A 31 8.02 23.88 8.44
CA VAL A 31 7.93 24.55 7.14
C VAL A 31 7.63 23.54 6.05
N ILE A 32 6.67 23.84 5.19
CA ILE A 32 6.37 23.03 4.03
C ILE A 32 7.45 23.27 2.98
N THR A 33 8.22 22.23 2.67
CA THR A 33 9.34 22.28 1.72
C THR A 33 8.95 21.90 0.29
N ASN A 34 7.91 21.11 0.14
CA ASN A 34 7.43 20.67 -1.18
C ASN A 34 5.95 20.30 -1.13
N ILE A 35 5.26 20.57 -2.20
CA ILE A 35 3.87 20.13 -2.41
C ILE A 35 3.90 19.14 -3.56
N ILE A 36 3.49 17.90 -3.29
CA ILE A 36 3.58 16.81 -4.25
C ILE A 36 2.33 16.82 -5.13
N ASP A 37 2.50 16.68 -6.44
CA ASP A 37 1.37 16.56 -7.36
C ASP A 37 0.56 15.31 -7.02
N ARG A 38 -0.68 15.53 -6.58
CA ARG A 38 -1.60 14.45 -6.17
C ARG A 38 -1.84 13.43 -7.27
N LYS A 39 -1.78 13.83 -8.55
CA LYS A 39 -1.94 12.92 -9.68
C LYS A 39 -0.84 11.87 -9.78
N GLN A 40 0.32 12.15 -9.17
CA GLN A 40 1.47 11.25 -9.13
C GLN A 40 1.57 10.50 -7.81
N CYS A 41 0.61 10.68 -6.90
CA CYS A 41 0.63 10.07 -5.58
C CYS A 41 -0.40 8.95 -5.47
N GLN A 42 0.08 7.81 -5.01
CA GLN A 42 -0.73 6.64 -4.66
C GLN A 42 -0.48 6.29 -3.19
N LEU A 43 -1.50 5.81 -2.51
CA LEU A 43 -1.38 5.29 -1.16
C LEU A 43 -1.15 3.79 -1.23
N ALA A 44 -0.05 3.32 -0.66
CA ALA A 44 0.24 1.89 -0.60
C ALA A 44 -0.68 1.21 0.41
N ARG A 45 -1.26 0.11 0.01
CA ARG A 45 -2.18 -0.70 0.79
C ARG A 45 -1.69 -2.15 0.83
N ALA A 46 -2.41 -3.01 1.50
CA ALA A 46 -2.20 -4.44 1.47
C ALA A 46 -3.20 -5.09 0.48
N PRO A 47 -2.86 -6.23 -0.12
CA PRO A 47 -1.61 -6.96 0.02
C PRO A 47 -0.46 -6.36 -0.77
N GLN A 48 0.76 -6.68 -0.34
CA GLN A 48 2.01 -6.43 -1.07
C GLN A 48 2.62 -7.80 -1.38
N CYS A 49 2.79 -8.11 -2.65
CA CYS A 49 3.12 -9.47 -3.10
C CYS A 49 4.41 -9.50 -3.89
N PHE A 50 5.22 -10.53 -3.62
CA PHE A 50 6.53 -10.72 -4.23
C PHE A 50 6.79 -12.20 -4.46
N ARG A 51 7.77 -12.51 -5.32
CA ARG A 51 8.29 -13.86 -5.41
C ARG A 51 9.01 -14.22 -4.11
N LEU A 52 8.68 -15.37 -3.54
CA LEU A 52 9.17 -15.78 -2.22
C LEU A 52 10.70 -15.75 -2.12
N GLY A 53 11.40 -16.27 -3.12
CA GLY A 53 12.86 -16.31 -3.12
C GLY A 53 13.48 -14.91 -3.09
N GLU A 54 12.95 -14.00 -3.88
CA GLU A 54 13.43 -12.61 -3.93
C GLU A 54 13.17 -11.87 -2.61
N LEU A 55 11.99 -12.07 -2.03
CA LEU A 55 11.64 -11.48 -0.74
C LEU A 55 12.51 -12.03 0.38
N HIS A 56 12.72 -13.34 0.41
CA HIS A 56 13.59 -14.00 1.38
C HIS A 56 15.03 -13.48 1.29
N ASP A 57 15.57 -13.36 0.08
CA ASP A 57 16.93 -12.87 -0.13
C ASP A 57 17.09 -11.42 0.32
N ALA A 58 16.09 -10.58 0.07
CA ALA A 58 16.11 -9.18 0.52
C ALA A 58 16.11 -9.07 2.05
N HIS A 59 15.29 -9.86 2.72
CA HIS A 59 15.28 -9.91 4.19
C HIS A 59 16.62 -10.41 4.75
N HIS A 60 17.22 -11.41 4.12
CA HIS A 60 18.50 -11.95 4.53
C HIS A 60 19.62 -10.91 4.44
N LYS A 61 19.67 -10.17 3.33
CA LYS A 61 20.61 -9.06 3.14
C LYS A 61 20.40 -7.97 4.18
N ALA A 62 19.15 -7.62 4.48
CA ALA A 62 18.84 -6.61 5.48
C ALA A 62 19.36 -7.01 6.86
N VAL A 63 19.18 -8.28 7.25
CA VAL A 63 19.70 -8.80 8.52
C VAL A 63 21.24 -8.74 8.56
N GLU A 64 21.90 -9.17 7.49
CA GLU A 64 23.37 -9.15 7.40
C GLU A 64 23.94 -7.73 7.46
N GLU A 65 23.23 -6.74 6.89
CA GLU A 65 23.62 -5.34 6.87
C GLU A 65 23.20 -4.58 8.14
N GLY A 66 22.48 -5.24 9.05
CA GLY A 66 21.98 -4.61 10.28
C GLY A 66 20.84 -3.63 10.05
N LEU A 67 20.13 -3.75 8.94
CA LEU A 67 19.01 -2.91 8.58
C LEU A 67 17.68 -3.59 8.96
N GLY A 68 16.97 -3.03 9.94
CA GLY A 68 15.73 -3.63 10.45
C GLY A 68 14.54 -2.69 10.46
N ASP A 69 14.69 -1.46 9.98
CA ASP A 69 13.71 -0.40 10.15
C ASP A 69 12.81 -0.16 8.93
N PHE A 70 12.65 -1.15 8.07
CA PHE A 70 11.73 -1.03 6.95
C PHE A 70 10.28 -1.12 7.44
N ILE A 71 9.47 -0.14 7.06
CA ILE A 71 8.06 -0.06 7.48
C ILE A 71 7.17 -1.12 6.83
N ASP A 72 7.55 -1.60 5.65
CA ASP A 72 6.82 -2.62 4.93
C ASP A 72 7.72 -3.35 3.92
N SER A 73 7.19 -4.38 3.30
CA SER A 73 7.92 -5.16 2.29
C SER A 73 8.22 -4.36 1.02
N ALA A 74 7.34 -3.46 0.63
CA ALA A 74 7.58 -2.61 -0.54
C ALA A 74 8.82 -1.74 -0.33
N SER A 75 8.97 -1.12 0.83
CA SER A 75 10.15 -0.31 1.18
C SER A 75 11.43 -1.14 1.17
N LEU A 76 11.39 -2.34 1.73
CA LEU A 76 12.52 -3.28 1.73
C LEU A 76 12.93 -3.64 0.30
N MET A 77 11.99 -4.05 -0.51
CA MET A 77 12.26 -4.50 -1.89
C MET A 77 12.75 -3.35 -2.76
N SER A 78 12.19 -2.15 -2.59
CA SER A 78 12.64 -0.95 -3.30
C SER A 78 14.08 -0.60 -2.93
N TYR A 79 14.43 -0.69 -1.66
CA TYR A 79 15.80 -0.44 -1.20
C TYR A 79 16.84 -1.33 -1.91
N TYR A 80 16.49 -2.59 -2.15
CA TYR A 80 17.36 -3.54 -2.85
C TYR A 80 17.18 -3.53 -4.38
N GLY A 81 16.56 -2.50 -4.92
CA GLY A 81 16.53 -2.25 -6.36
C GLY A 81 15.44 -2.98 -7.14
N HIS A 82 14.51 -3.63 -6.47
CA HIS A 82 13.39 -4.26 -7.15
C HIS A 82 12.38 -3.22 -7.62
N LYS A 83 11.90 -3.38 -8.85
CA LYS A 83 10.80 -2.55 -9.36
C LYS A 83 9.48 -2.99 -8.71
N LEU A 84 8.70 -2.01 -8.30
CA LEU A 84 7.40 -2.21 -7.69
C LEU A 84 6.31 -1.87 -8.71
N TYR A 85 5.41 -2.82 -8.95
CA TYR A 85 4.32 -2.65 -9.90
C TYR A 85 3.01 -2.46 -9.17
N GLU A 86 2.26 -1.46 -9.57
CA GLU A 86 0.98 -1.10 -8.96
C GLU A 86 -0.13 -2.08 -9.36
N VAL A 87 -0.98 -2.40 -8.39
CA VAL A 87 -2.27 -3.06 -8.62
C VAL A 87 -3.33 -2.19 -7.95
N GLU A 88 -4.32 -1.77 -8.72
CA GLU A 88 -5.38 -0.92 -8.23
C GLU A 88 -6.22 -1.64 -7.17
N GLY A 89 -6.36 -1.01 -6.01
CA GLY A 89 -7.19 -1.49 -4.90
C GLY A 89 -8.46 -0.69 -4.73
N ALA A 90 -9.37 -1.21 -3.92
CA ALA A 90 -10.60 -0.51 -3.55
C ALA A 90 -10.34 0.45 -2.38
N ASN A 91 -11.02 1.60 -2.39
CA ASN A 91 -10.95 2.54 -1.27
C ASN A 91 -11.41 1.93 0.06
N SER A 92 -12.30 0.94 0.00
CA SER A 92 -12.80 0.20 1.16
C SER A 92 -11.77 -0.74 1.79
N ASN A 93 -10.66 -1.00 1.10
CA ASN A 93 -9.59 -1.85 1.61
C ASN A 93 -8.70 -1.06 2.57
N ILE A 94 -9.20 -0.78 3.76
CA ILE A 94 -8.48 -0.05 4.80
C ILE A 94 -7.89 -1.02 5.83
N LYS A 95 -6.82 -0.60 6.47
CA LYS A 95 -6.23 -1.32 7.60
C LYS A 95 -6.85 -0.79 8.89
N ILE A 96 -7.46 -1.68 9.67
CA ILE A 96 -8.03 -1.31 10.96
C ILE A 96 -6.91 -1.30 12.01
N THR A 97 -6.46 -0.11 12.39
CA THR A 97 -5.38 0.07 13.36
C THR A 97 -5.77 0.92 14.55
N THR A 98 -6.80 1.75 14.41
CA THR A 98 -7.30 2.65 15.45
C THR A 98 -8.78 2.40 15.70
N PRO A 99 -9.36 2.85 16.86
CA PRO A 99 -10.80 2.79 17.07
C PRO A 99 -11.61 3.49 15.97
N SER A 100 -11.10 4.60 15.45
CA SER A 100 -11.75 5.32 14.35
C SER A 100 -11.86 4.48 13.10
N ASP A 101 -10.85 3.69 12.78
CA ASP A 101 -10.83 2.81 11.61
C ASP A 101 -11.93 1.73 11.69
N PHE A 102 -12.20 1.24 12.89
CA PHE A 102 -13.30 0.29 13.12
C PHE A 102 -14.65 0.90 12.72
N TYR A 103 -14.92 2.12 13.14
CA TYR A 103 -16.17 2.81 12.81
C TYR A 103 -16.28 3.16 11.33
N ILE A 104 -15.15 3.52 10.70
CA ILE A 104 -15.09 3.77 9.26
C ILE A 104 -15.42 2.48 8.50
N MET A 105 -14.81 1.36 8.87
CA MET A 105 -15.09 0.07 8.23
C MET A 105 -16.55 -0.35 8.42
N ARG A 106 -17.10 -0.14 9.60
CA ARG A 106 -18.51 -0.42 9.87
C ARG A 106 -19.42 0.39 8.96
N ALA A 107 -19.13 1.68 8.79
CA ALA A 107 -19.90 2.55 7.90
C ALA A 107 -19.80 2.08 6.42
N ILE A 108 -18.62 1.65 5.99
CA ILE A 108 -18.40 1.09 4.65
C ILE A 108 -19.25 -0.17 4.44
N MET A 109 -19.26 -1.08 5.41
CA MET A 109 -20.04 -2.31 5.35
C MET A 109 -21.54 -2.02 5.33
N ASP A 110 -22.00 -1.07 6.14
CA ASP A 110 -23.41 -0.65 6.15
C ASP A 110 -23.82 -0.05 4.81
N ALA A 111 -22.96 0.74 4.18
CA ALA A 111 -23.20 1.33 2.86
C ALA A 111 -23.29 0.25 1.77
N GLU A 112 -22.40 -0.74 1.79
CA GLU A 112 -22.41 -1.87 0.86
C GLU A 112 -23.69 -2.70 1.01
N GLU A 113 -24.10 -2.99 2.24
CA GLU A 113 -25.34 -3.71 2.54
C GLU A 113 -26.56 -2.93 2.03
N SER A 114 -26.62 -1.63 2.29
CA SER A 114 -27.69 -0.76 1.80
C SER A 114 -27.73 -0.72 0.27
N SER A 115 -26.58 -0.69 -0.38
CA SER A 115 -26.48 -0.76 -1.84
C SER A 115 -27.05 -2.06 -2.39
N GLN A 116 -26.78 -3.20 -1.76
CA GLN A 116 -27.32 -4.51 -2.16
C GLN A 116 -28.84 -4.58 -1.98
N ILE A 117 -29.35 -4.03 -0.88
CA ILE A 117 -30.80 -4.08 -0.56
C ILE A 117 -31.59 -3.10 -1.44
N PHE A 118 -31.10 -1.90 -1.66
CA PHE A 118 -31.83 -0.81 -2.32
C PHE A 118 -31.40 -0.55 -3.76
N GLY A 119 -30.39 -1.26 -4.28
CA GLY A 119 -29.86 -1.07 -5.63
C GLY A 119 -29.15 0.26 -5.83
N LEU A 120 -28.59 0.83 -4.78
CA LEU A 120 -27.94 2.14 -4.82
C LEU A 120 -26.45 2.05 -5.17
#